data_7e49244cf365bd7135e85cc57b9c0aeb
#
_entry.id   7e49244cf365bd7135e85cc57b9c0aeb
#
_cell.length_a   1.000
_cell.length_b   1.000
_cell.length_c   1.000
_cell.angle_alpha   90.00
_cell.angle_beta   90.00
_cell.angle_gamma   90.00
#
_symmetry.space_group_name_H-M   'P 1'
#
loop_
_entity.id
_entity.type
_entity.pdbx_description
1 polymer ?
#
loop_
_entity_poly.entity_id
_entity_poly.type
_entity_poly.pdbx_seq_one_letter_code
_entity_poly.pdbx_strand_id
1 'polypeptide(L)'
;MVVLSVHADDISAVKGLVHRLFPGYEHVFSFHKTAGKTDVFSLRSEGGKIIVSGNNANSMAVGINHYMKYYCHVEVGWLKSDTFQLPSVPPRIPKPVTIKARVKDRFFLNYCTYGYTMPWWRWDEWEHFIDWMALNGINLPLAITGQESIWYKVWSELGLFDATIRN
;
A
#
# COMPACT_ATOMS: atom_id res chain seq x y z
N MET A 1 25.71 0.84 -15.10
CA MET A 1 24.70 0.90 -14.03
C MET A 1 23.56 -0.03 -14.42
N VAL A 2 23.49 -1.21 -13.82
CA VAL A 2 22.38 -2.15 -14.07
C VAL A 2 21.23 -1.72 -13.18
N VAL A 3 20.21 -1.09 -13.76
CA VAL A 3 18.94 -0.84 -13.06
C VAL A 3 18.19 -2.17 -13.04
N LEU A 4 18.30 -2.90 -11.94
CA LEU A 4 17.42 -4.04 -11.67
C LEU A 4 16.01 -3.49 -11.38
N SER A 5 15.19 -3.36 -12.42
CA SER A 5 13.76 -3.11 -12.22
C SER A 5 13.13 -4.40 -11.71
N VAL A 6 13.00 -4.51 -10.41
CA VAL A 6 12.14 -5.55 -9.81
C VAL A 6 10.70 -5.14 -10.09
N HIS A 7 10.14 -5.65 -11.18
CA HIS A 7 8.71 -5.55 -11.45
C HIS A 7 8.03 -6.66 -10.65
N ALA A 8 7.62 -6.36 -9.42
CA ALA A 8 6.69 -7.22 -8.73
C ALA A 8 5.38 -7.26 -9.54
N ASP A 9 4.89 -8.46 -9.84
CA ASP A 9 3.56 -8.62 -10.44
C ASP A 9 2.49 -8.05 -9.48
N ASP A 10 1.49 -7.36 -10.02
CA ASP A 10 0.41 -6.75 -9.22
C ASP A 10 -0.25 -7.74 -8.26
N ILE A 11 -0.42 -9.00 -8.68
CA ILE A 11 -1.00 -10.05 -7.84
C ILE A 11 -0.05 -10.43 -6.71
N SER A 12 1.23 -10.53 -6.99
CA SER A 12 2.25 -10.82 -5.97
C SER A 12 2.33 -9.69 -4.93
N ALA A 13 2.29 -8.43 -5.37
CA ALA A 13 2.33 -7.27 -4.49
C ALA A 13 1.12 -7.25 -3.53
N VAL A 14 -0.09 -7.47 -4.03
CA VAL A 14 -1.30 -7.46 -3.19
C VAL A 14 -1.38 -8.67 -2.26
N LYS A 15 -0.86 -9.84 -2.66
CA LYS A 15 -0.74 -11.00 -1.77
C LYS A 15 0.23 -10.73 -0.61
N GLY A 16 1.36 -10.06 -0.91
CA GLY A 16 2.32 -9.63 0.11
C GLY A 16 1.69 -8.68 1.13
N LEU A 17 0.89 -7.71 0.68
CA LEU A 17 0.14 -6.81 1.55
C LEU A 17 -0.82 -7.58 2.46
N VAL A 18 -1.58 -8.53 1.92
CA VAL A 18 -2.49 -9.36 2.74
C VAL A 18 -1.72 -10.16 3.78
N HIS A 19 -0.60 -10.76 3.41
CA HIS A 19 0.23 -11.53 4.33
C HIS A 19 0.74 -10.68 5.50
N ARG A 20 1.15 -9.44 5.26
CA ARG A 20 1.64 -8.54 6.29
C ARG A 20 0.54 -8.02 7.22
N LEU A 21 -0.58 -7.59 6.64
CA LEU A 21 -1.63 -6.91 7.41
C LEU A 21 -2.70 -7.84 7.96
N PHE A 22 -2.96 -8.96 7.29
CA PHE A 22 -4.05 -9.88 7.64
C PHE A 22 -3.56 -11.34 7.69
N PRO A 23 -2.57 -11.64 8.54
CA PRO A 23 -2.00 -12.99 8.63
C PRO A 23 -3.10 -14.02 8.98
N GLY A 24 -3.09 -15.13 8.25
CA GLY A 24 -4.12 -16.16 8.33
C GLY A 24 -5.35 -15.94 7.44
N TYR A 25 -5.48 -14.77 6.81
CA TYR A 25 -6.57 -14.45 5.88
C TYR A 25 -6.19 -14.61 4.41
N GLU A 26 -4.98 -15.02 4.10
CA GLU A 26 -4.48 -15.20 2.73
C GLU A 26 -5.36 -16.14 1.91
N HIS A 27 -5.90 -17.18 2.57
CA HIS A 27 -6.76 -18.18 1.94
C HIS A 27 -8.16 -17.63 1.58
N VAL A 28 -8.58 -16.52 2.18
CA VAL A 28 -9.90 -15.90 1.96
C VAL A 28 -10.00 -15.26 0.59
N PHE A 29 -8.89 -14.75 0.06
CA PHE A 29 -8.88 -13.96 -1.16
C PHE A 29 -8.46 -14.74 -2.39
N SER A 30 -9.03 -14.35 -3.53
CA SER A 30 -8.53 -14.68 -4.87
C SER A 30 -8.44 -13.39 -5.69
N PHE A 31 -7.32 -13.19 -6.37
CA PHE A 31 -7.02 -11.94 -7.08
C PHE A 31 -7.06 -12.12 -8.59
N HIS A 32 -7.68 -11.17 -9.28
CA HIS A 32 -7.76 -11.15 -10.73
C HIS A 32 -7.40 -9.77 -11.28
N LYS A 33 -6.38 -9.70 -12.12
CA LYS A 33 -6.03 -8.47 -12.83
C LYS A 33 -6.98 -8.24 -13.99
N THR A 34 -7.51 -7.03 -14.09
CA THR A 34 -8.37 -6.59 -15.20
C THR A 34 -7.64 -5.57 -16.07
N ALA A 35 -8.06 -5.42 -17.32
CA ALA A 35 -7.57 -4.36 -18.18
C ALA A 35 -8.22 -3.02 -17.83
N GLY A 36 -7.54 -1.92 -18.15
CA GLY A 36 -8.07 -0.57 -17.99
C GLY A 36 -7.04 0.43 -17.46
N LYS A 37 -7.26 1.72 -17.79
CA LYS A 37 -6.38 2.83 -17.36
C LYS A 37 -6.89 3.56 -16.12
N THR A 38 -8.17 3.41 -15.80
CA THR A 38 -8.78 4.04 -14.63
C THR A 38 -8.83 3.05 -13.51
N ASP A 39 -8.43 3.47 -12.31
CA ASP A 39 -8.44 2.64 -11.13
C ASP A 39 -9.87 2.21 -10.79
N VAL A 40 -10.05 0.90 -10.76
CA VAL A 40 -11.33 0.24 -10.49
C VAL A 40 -11.08 -1.07 -9.77
N PHE A 41 -11.91 -1.36 -8.79
CA PHE A 41 -11.97 -2.69 -8.20
C PHE A 41 -13.39 -3.27 -8.27
N SER A 42 -13.47 -4.58 -8.26
CA SER A 42 -14.72 -5.29 -8.01
C SER A 42 -14.55 -6.41 -6.99
N LEU A 43 -15.61 -6.66 -6.25
CA LEU A 43 -15.68 -7.67 -5.19
C LEU A 43 -16.89 -8.57 -5.39
N ARG A 44 -16.72 -9.87 -5.20
CA ARG A 44 -17.82 -10.83 -5.10
C ARG A 44 -17.41 -12.04 -4.28
N SER A 45 -18.39 -12.76 -3.76
CA SER A 45 -18.17 -14.06 -3.11
C SER A 45 -18.41 -15.18 -4.11
N GLU A 46 -17.43 -16.08 -4.24
CA GLU A 46 -17.52 -17.22 -5.15
C GLU A 46 -16.68 -18.38 -4.61
N GLY A 47 -17.21 -19.59 -4.60
CA GLY A 47 -16.47 -20.79 -4.19
C GLY A 47 -15.89 -20.72 -2.77
N GLY A 48 -16.55 -20.04 -1.83
CA GLY A 48 -16.06 -19.87 -0.46
C GLY A 48 -14.95 -18.79 -0.32
N LYS A 49 -14.61 -18.09 -1.40
CA LYS A 49 -13.59 -17.04 -1.41
C LYS A 49 -14.20 -15.67 -1.73
N ILE A 50 -13.46 -14.64 -1.38
CA ILE A 50 -13.70 -13.26 -1.82
C ILE A 50 -12.83 -13.02 -3.06
N ILE A 51 -13.48 -12.84 -4.19
CA ILE A 51 -12.81 -12.51 -5.44
C ILE A 51 -12.61 -11.00 -5.49
N VAL A 52 -11.37 -10.59 -5.53
CA VAL A 52 -10.94 -9.20 -5.66
C VAL A 52 -10.36 -9.00 -7.06
N SER A 53 -11.00 -8.19 -7.88
CA SER A 53 -10.50 -7.85 -9.21
C SER A 53 -10.14 -6.37 -9.27
N GLY A 54 -9.07 -6.04 -9.97
CA GLY A 54 -8.63 -4.65 -10.15
C GLY A 54 -7.64 -4.51 -11.30
N ASN A 55 -7.50 -3.31 -11.83
CA ASN A 55 -6.60 -3.05 -12.97
C ASN A 55 -5.12 -2.94 -12.56
N ASN A 56 -4.83 -2.77 -11.27
CA ASN A 56 -3.50 -2.76 -10.69
C ASN A 56 -3.52 -3.16 -9.21
N ALA A 57 -2.35 -3.32 -8.59
CA ALA A 57 -2.21 -3.70 -7.18
C ALA A 57 -2.91 -2.70 -6.23
N ASN A 58 -2.77 -1.40 -6.46
CA ASN A 58 -3.38 -0.36 -5.64
C ASN A 58 -4.92 -0.47 -5.66
N SER A 59 -5.53 -0.66 -6.83
CA SER A 59 -6.98 -0.87 -6.96
C SER A 59 -7.46 -2.12 -6.21
N MET A 60 -6.69 -3.23 -6.28
CA MET A 60 -7.01 -4.45 -5.54
C MET A 60 -6.86 -4.25 -4.03
N ALA A 61 -5.84 -3.50 -3.58
CA ALA A 61 -5.67 -3.14 -2.17
C ALA A 61 -6.86 -2.33 -1.62
N VAL A 62 -7.35 -1.35 -2.38
CA VAL A 62 -8.57 -0.60 -2.04
C VAL A 62 -9.78 -1.53 -1.95
N GLY A 63 -9.88 -2.52 -2.84
CA GLY A 63 -10.91 -3.55 -2.78
C GLY A 63 -10.85 -4.36 -1.48
N ILE A 64 -9.65 -4.77 -1.05
CA ILE A 64 -9.44 -5.45 0.24
C ILE A 64 -9.90 -4.54 1.40
N ASN A 65 -9.45 -3.28 1.41
CA ASN A 65 -9.85 -2.32 2.45
C ASN A 65 -11.38 -2.15 2.51
N HIS A 66 -12.02 -2.05 1.34
CA HIS A 66 -13.48 -2.00 1.26
C HIS A 66 -14.14 -3.23 1.88
N TYR A 67 -13.63 -4.43 1.60
CA TYR A 67 -14.13 -5.66 2.21
C TYR A 67 -13.91 -5.67 3.72
N MET A 68 -12.72 -5.34 4.19
CA MET A 68 -12.42 -5.29 5.61
C MET A 68 -13.30 -4.29 6.35
N LYS A 69 -13.44 -3.08 5.82
CA LYS A 69 -14.21 -2.01 6.47
C LYS A 69 -15.72 -2.27 6.49
N TYR A 70 -16.30 -2.67 5.37
CA TYR A 70 -17.77 -2.72 5.23
C TYR A 70 -18.38 -4.10 5.49
N TYR A 71 -17.59 -5.17 5.45
CA TYR A 71 -18.08 -6.52 5.70
C TYR A 71 -17.47 -7.15 6.95
N CYS A 72 -16.19 -6.94 7.19
CA CYS A 72 -15.51 -7.45 8.40
C CYS A 72 -15.59 -6.48 9.58
N HIS A 73 -15.98 -5.21 9.37
CA HIS A 73 -15.96 -4.14 10.37
C HIS A 73 -14.59 -3.92 11.00
N VAL A 74 -13.55 -4.07 10.18
CA VAL A 74 -12.15 -3.91 10.54
C VAL A 74 -11.60 -2.68 9.81
N GLU A 75 -10.93 -1.80 10.56
CA GLU A 75 -10.22 -0.66 10.03
C GLU A 75 -8.73 -0.79 10.38
N VAL A 76 -7.87 -0.67 9.38
CA VAL A 76 -6.42 -0.60 9.56
C VAL A 76 -6.05 0.85 9.77
N GLY A 77 -5.51 1.17 10.94
CA GLY A 77 -4.97 2.49 11.24
C GLY A 77 -3.64 2.73 10.53
N TRP A 78 -3.21 3.97 10.44
CA TRP A 78 -1.94 4.32 9.81
C TRP A 78 -0.72 4.09 10.71
N LEU A 79 -0.94 3.97 12.02
CA LEU A 79 0.09 3.60 12.98
C LEU A 79 0.12 2.09 13.17
N LYS A 80 1.30 1.50 13.17
CA LYS A 80 1.49 0.06 13.39
C LYS A 80 0.98 -0.43 14.75
N SER A 81 0.89 0.46 15.73
CA SER A 81 0.36 0.15 17.07
C SER A 81 -1.15 -0.11 17.09
N ASP A 82 -1.87 0.28 16.04
CA ASP A 82 -3.31 0.08 15.96
C ASP A 82 -3.62 -1.41 15.79
N THR A 83 -4.46 -1.94 16.66
CA THR A 83 -4.83 -3.36 16.66
C THR A 83 -6.29 -3.55 16.24
N PHE A 84 -6.57 -4.66 15.58
CA PHE A 84 -7.90 -5.06 15.20
C PHE A 84 -8.05 -6.58 15.31
N GLN A 85 -9.29 -7.06 15.30
CA GLN A 85 -9.59 -8.49 15.31
C GLN A 85 -10.30 -8.88 14.02
N LEU A 86 -9.78 -9.92 13.37
CA LEU A 86 -10.39 -10.48 12.17
C LEU A 86 -11.55 -11.40 12.55
N PRO A 87 -12.69 -11.41 11.85
CA PRO A 87 -13.76 -12.36 12.06
C PRO A 87 -13.25 -13.81 11.85
N SER A 88 -13.64 -14.72 12.73
CA SER A 88 -13.27 -16.15 12.58
C SER A 88 -13.88 -16.77 11.30
N VAL A 89 -15.02 -16.24 10.85
CA VAL A 89 -15.68 -16.64 9.61
C VAL A 89 -15.76 -15.41 8.69
N PRO A 90 -15.07 -15.42 7.54
CA PRO A 90 -15.10 -14.31 6.61
C PRO A 90 -16.51 -14.05 6.06
N PRO A 91 -17.07 -12.84 6.25
CA PRO A 91 -18.42 -12.52 5.80
C PRO A 91 -18.56 -12.64 4.28
N ARG A 92 -19.71 -13.12 3.82
CA ARG A 92 -20.03 -13.16 2.39
C ARG A 92 -20.48 -11.81 1.87
N ILE A 93 -20.10 -11.49 0.65
CA ILE A 93 -20.60 -10.32 -0.08
C ILE A 93 -21.94 -10.71 -0.72
N PRO A 94 -23.07 -10.12 -0.28
CA PRO A 94 -24.40 -10.55 -0.74
C PRO A 94 -24.68 -10.18 -2.21
N LYS A 95 -24.09 -9.08 -2.69
CA LYS A 95 -24.21 -8.60 -4.08
C LYS A 95 -22.85 -8.12 -4.55
N PRO A 96 -22.41 -8.42 -5.79
CA PRO A 96 -21.17 -7.91 -6.35
C PRO A 96 -21.11 -6.38 -6.26
N VAL A 97 -19.92 -5.87 -5.92
CA VAL A 97 -19.63 -4.44 -5.79
C VAL A 97 -18.55 -4.08 -6.80
N THR A 98 -18.73 -2.96 -7.51
CA THR A 98 -17.71 -2.38 -8.37
C THR A 98 -17.62 -0.89 -8.11
N ILE A 99 -16.41 -0.42 -7.79
CA ILE A 99 -16.16 0.99 -7.51
C ILE A 99 -14.99 1.48 -8.34
N LYS A 100 -15.20 2.61 -8.99
CA LYS A 100 -14.23 3.31 -9.82
C LYS A 100 -13.71 4.55 -9.11
N ALA A 101 -12.42 4.80 -9.18
CA ALA A 101 -11.84 6.02 -8.64
C ALA A 101 -12.40 7.26 -9.34
N ARG A 102 -12.77 8.27 -8.56
CA ARG A 102 -13.32 9.54 -9.08
C ARG A 102 -12.24 10.48 -9.58
N VAL A 103 -11.01 10.32 -9.09
CA VAL A 103 -9.85 11.14 -9.44
C VAL A 103 -8.67 10.23 -9.80
N LYS A 104 -7.82 10.70 -10.71
CA LYS A 104 -6.65 9.95 -11.16
C LYS A 104 -5.57 9.95 -10.10
N ASP A 105 -5.21 11.11 -9.59
CA ASP A 105 -4.08 11.31 -8.69
C ASP A 105 -4.60 11.55 -7.26
N ARG A 106 -4.11 10.74 -6.32
CA ARG A 106 -4.48 10.77 -4.91
C ARG A 106 -3.23 11.00 -4.10
N PHE A 107 -2.95 12.28 -3.87
CA PHE A 107 -1.76 12.74 -3.17
C PHE A 107 -1.90 12.60 -1.65
N PHE A 108 -0.84 12.23 -1.01
CA PHE A 108 -0.66 12.18 0.43
C PHE A 108 0.84 12.27 0.71
N LEU A 109 1.24 13.05 1.51
CA LEU A 109 1.31 13.59 2.79
C LEU A 109 1.97 15.00 2.68
N ASN A 110 1.95 15.83 3.73
CA ASN A 110 2.70 17.08 3.77
C ASN A 110 4.16 16.81 4.20
N TYR A 111 5.08 17.72 3.84
CA TYR A 111 6.50 17.56 4.14
C TYR A 111 6.85 17.70 5.63
N CYS A 112 6.04 18.41 6.43
CA CYS A 112 6.32 18.65 7.84
C CYS A 112 6.24 17.37 8.67
N THR A 113 5.35 16.45 8.33
CA THR A 113 5.10 15.21 9.09
C THR A 113 6.35 14.35 9.24
N TYR A 114 7.25 14.39 8.27
CA TYR A 114 8.54 13.68 8.33
C TYR A 114 9.42 14.17 9.46
N GLY A 115 9.33 15.45 9.82
CA GLY A 115 10.13 16.06 10.87
C GLY A 115 9.59 15.91 12.31
N TYR A 116 8.33 15.51 12.49
CA TYR A 116 7.76 15.40 13.84
C TYR A 116 7.05 14.08 14.15
N THR A 117 6.43 13.43 13.16
CA THR A 117 5.77 12.12 13.40
C THR A 117 6.68 10.95 13.07
N MET A 118 7.49 11.08 12.01
CA MET A 118 8.21 9.98 11.39
C MET A 118 9.74 9.96 11.60
N PRO A 119 10.39 10.88 12.33
CA PRO A 119 11.86 10.92 12.39
C PRO A 119 12.50 9.64 12.95
N TRP A 120 11.76 8.92 13.80
CA TRP A 120 12.23 7.74 14.52
C TRP A 120 11.70 6.42 13.95
N TRP A 121 10.94 6.50 12.85
CA TRP A 121 10.38 5.32 12.22
C TRP A 121 11.47 4.44 11.65
N ARG A 122 11.36 3.16 11.92
CA ARG A 122 12.15 2.09 11.31
C ARG A 122 11.40 1.53 10.10
N TRP A 123 12.00 0.55 9.43
CA TRP A 123 11.41 -0.03 8.23
C TRP A 123 10.03 -0.62 8.44
N ASP A 124 9.80 -1.25 9.57
CA ASP A 124 8.52 -1.87 9.89
C ASP A 124 7.35 -0.89 10.07
N GLU A 125 7.61 0.34 10.59
CA GLU A 125 6.62 1.41 10.59
C GLU A 125 6.39 1.96 9.17
N TRP A 126 7.46 2.13 8.39
CA TRP A 126 7.37 2.57 7.01
C TRP A 126 6.63 1.56 6.13
N GLU A 127 6.90 0.26 6.26
CA GLU A 127 6.22 -0.80 5.51
C GLU A 127 4.72 -0.82 5.81
N HIS A 128 4.35 -0.75 7.10
CA HIS A 128 2.95 -0.66 7.50
C HIS A 128 2.26 0.58 6.93
N PHE A 129 2.92 1.73 6.95
CA PHE A 129 2.39 2.98 6.42
C PHE A 129 2.23 2.95 4.90
N ILE A 130 3.15 2.34 4.18
CA ILE A 130 3.05 2.13 2.73
C ILE A 130 1.86 1.23 2.41
N ASP A 131 1.68 0.14 3.16
CA ASP A 131 0.54 -0.77 3.02
C ASP A 131 -0.78 -0.05 3.33
N TRP A 132 -0.81 0.77 4.38
CA TRP A 132 -1.96 1.61 4.70
C TRP A 132 -2.29 2.61 3.58
N MET A 133 -1.29 3.27 2.99
CA MET A 133 -1.49 4.14 1.84
C MET A 133 -2.10 3.37 0.66
N ALA A 134 -1.61 2.17 0.38
CA ALA A 134 -2.15 1.32 -0.69
C ALA A 134 -3.60 0.93 -0.42
N LEU A 135 -3.95 0.55 0.81
CA LEU A 135 -5.33 0.26 1.23
C LEU A 135 -6.27 1.46 1.04
N ASN A 136 -5.77 2.67 1.22
CA ASN A 136 -6.53 3.91 1.07
C ASN A 136 -6.45 4.52 -0.34
N GLY A 137 -5.83 3.80 -1.27
CA GLY A 137 -5.78 4.18 -2.67
C GLY A 137 -4.85 5.33 -2.99
N ILE A 138 -3.93 5.70 -2.08
CA ILE A 138 -2.92 6.70 -2.33
C ILE A 138 -1.98 6.18 -3.41
N ASN A 139 -1.81 6.93 -4.49
CA ASN A 139 -0.95 6.56 -5.62
C ASN A 139 0.11 7.62 -5.94
N LEU A 140 0.12 8.72 -5.20
CA LEU A 140 1.08 9.81 -5.35
C LEU A 140 1.55 10.28 -3.95
N PRO A 141 2.31 9.44 -3.21
CA PRO A 141 2.85 9.86 -1.93
C PRO A 141 4.03 10.81 -2.11
N LEU A 142 4.14 11.81 -1.22
CA LEU A 142 5.35 12.58 -1.09
C LEU A 142 6.43 11.70 -0.43
N ALA A 143 7.59 11.53 -1.06
CA ALA A 143 8.66 10.65 -0.60
C ALA A 143 9.97 11.45 -0.45
N ILE A 144 10.02 12.33 0.55
CA ILE A 144 11.21 13.17 0.83
C ILE A 144 12.19 12.54 1.81
N THR A 145 11.81 11.47 2.51
CA THR A 145 12.69 10.79 3.46
C THR A 145 13.88 10.16 2.75
N GLY A 146 15.07 10.37 3.31
CA GLY A 146 16.31 9.83 2.77
C GLY A 146 16.98 10.72 1.71
N GLN A 147 16.48 11.95 1.51
CA GLN A 147 17.11 12.91 0.59
C GLN A 147 18.58 13.15 0.92
N GLU A 148 18.93 13.23 2.19
CA GLU A 148 20.30 13.48 2.67
C GLU A 148 21.27 12.43 2.14
N SER A 149 20.90 11.17 2.13
CA SER A 149 21.72 10.09 1.55
C SER A 149 21.92 10.24 0.04
N ILE A 150 20.91 10.71 -0.67
CA ILE A 150 20.97 10.96 -2.11
C ILE A 150 21.83 12.19 -2.39
N TRP A 151 21.60 13.28 -1.65
CA TRP A 151 22.41 14.50 -1.74
C TRP A 151 23.89 14.21 -1.50
N TYR A 152 24.19 13.46 -0.44
CA TYR A 152 25.57 13.06 -0.13
C TYR A 152 26.23 12.33 -1.31
N LYS A 153 25.54 11.36 -1.91
CA LYS A 153 26.07 10.61 -3.06
C LYS A 153 26.30 11.52 -4.27
N VAL A 154 25.34 12.37 -4.60
CA VAL A 154 25.43 13.29 -5.74
C VAL A 154 26.60 14.27 -5.55
N TRP A 155 26.73 14.88 -4.39
CA TRP A 155 27.81 15.82 -4.12
C TRP A 155 29.17 15.14 -4.08
N SER A 156 29.27 13.92 -3.56
CA SER A 156 30.50 13.13 -3.60
C SER A 156 30.91 12.78 -5.03
N GLU A 157 29.98 12.39 -5.89
CA GLU A 157 30.22 12.12 -7.31
C GLU A 157 30.65 13.39 -8.08
N LEU A 158 30.21 14.56 -7.64
CA LEU A 158 30.64 15.86 -8.19
C LEU A 158 31.99 16.33 -7.63
N GLY A 159 32.65 15.53 -6.79
CA GLY A 159 33.99 15.77 -6.29
C GLY A 159 34.07 16.62 -5.01
N LEU A 160 32.97 16.82 -4.29
CA LEU A 160 33.03 17.45 -2.98
C LEU A 160 33.52 16.47 -1.92
N PHE A 161 34.36 16.99 -1.01
CA PHE A 161 34.91 16.20 0.10
C PHE A 161 33.85 16.01 1.22
N ASP A 162 33.91 14.89 1.91
CA ASP A 162 33.00 14.52 3.01
C ASP A 162 32.83 15.63 4.06
N ALA A 163 33.94 16.25 4.49
CA ALA A 163 33.91 17.36 5.43
C ALA A 163 33.13 18.58 4.93
N THR A 164 33.11 18.82 3.60
CA THR A 164 32.36 19.94 3.02
C THR A 164 30.89 19.64 2.88
N ILE A 165 30.55 18.38 2.68
CA ILE A 165 29.14 17.95 2.52
C ILE A 165 28.41 17.89 3.86
N ARG A 166 29.13 17.59 4.96
CA ARG A 166 28.55 17.40 6.31
C ARG A 166 28.48 18.67 7.16
N ASN A 167 29.04 19.77 6.69
CA ASN A 167 28.95 21.10 7.31
C ASN A 167 27.85 21.95 6.68
#